data_5a1af202e40e30f85897c7993a913449
#
_entry.id   5a1af202e40e30f85897c7993a913449
#
_cell.length_a   1.000
_cell.length_b   1.000
_cell.length_c   1.000
_cell.angle_alpha   90.00
_cell.angle_beta   90.00
_cell.angle_gamma   90.00
#
_symmetry.space_group_name_H-M   'P 1'
#
loop_
_entity.id
_entity.type
_entity.pdbx_description
1 polymer ?
#
loop_
_entity_poly.entity_id
_entity_poly.type
_entity_poly.pdbx_seq_one_letter_code
_entity_poly.pdbx_strand_id
1 'polypeptide(L)'
;WKVTSSLEITSEQSQIYEFRGRIENHPLPVRGQGKFPGLVVRIRNRYDDYSAKPKQPKVVEAGMPLIHIESVEFIGPVFTQWPTQRYREILFQSELRDQNEFLYIEQVLERFMKRAFRRPVKRAEVAEMLAFYESIRPEFPNLEEAVKETLAMIMISPEFLYLTEPLAAKGRKLNDWELASRLSYFLWSTMPDQELFDHAENRTLSNPEILNSQIDRMLE
;
A
#
# COMPACT_ATOMS: atom_id res chain seq x y z
N TRP A 1 14.26 2.90 -17.19
CA TRP A 1 13.82 4.29 -17.18
C TRP A 1 12.37 4.36 -17.65
N LYS A 2 11.54 5.09 -16.92
CA LYS A 2 10.15 5.31 -17.29
C LYS A 2 9.96 6.80 -17.60
N VAL A 3 9.35 7.12 -18.72
CA VAL A 3 8.97 8.51 -19.04
C VAL A 3 7.77 8.87 -18.18
N THR A 4 7.89 9.88 -17.37
CA THR A 4 6.81 10.34 -16.49
C THR A 4 5.87 11.28 -17.23
N SER A 5 6.44 12.20 -18.02
CA SER A 5 5.68 13.16 -18.81
C SER A 5 6.56 13.74 -19.91
N SER A 6 5.94 14.32 -20.90
CA SER A 6 6.60 15.13 -21.92
C SER A 6 5.72 16.33 -22.26
N LEU A 7 6.34 17.47 -22.53
CA LEU A 7 5.65 18.68 -22.93
C LEU A 7 6.47 19.42 -23.97
N GLU A 8 5.83 20.29 -24.69
CA GLU A 8 6.47 21.17 -25.67
C GLU A 8 6.74 22.52 -25.00
N ILE A 9 7.99 23.01 -25.15
CA ILE A 9 8.39 24.32 -24.66
C ILE A 9 8.32 25.28 -25.84
N THR A 10 7.40 26.23 -25.76
CA THR A 10 7.15 27.22 -26.84
C THR A 10 7.57 28.64 -26.47
N SER A 11 7.99 28.86 -25.23
CA SER A 11 8.37 30.18 -24.72
C SER A 11 9.88 30.29 -24.55
N GLU A 12 10.43 31.43 -24.97
CA GLU A 12 11.80 31.83 -24.67
C GLU A 12 11.97 32.43 -23.28
N GLN A 13 10.86 32.75 -22.60
CA GLN A 13 10.90 33.24 -21.23
C GLN A 13 10.94 32.11 -20.23
N SER A 14 11.62 32.33 -19.11
CA SER A 14 11.68 31.39 -18.00
C SER A 14 10.30 31.07 -17.47
N GLN A 15 9.95 29.78 -17.39
CA GLN A 15 8.66 29.28 -16.91
C GLN A 15 8.85 28.09 -16.00
N ILE A 16 7.94 27.94 -15.03
CA ILE A 16 7.92 26.77 -14.14
C ILE A 16 7.03 25.69 -14.74
N TYR A 17 7.57 24.50 -14.90
CA TYR A 17 6.85 23.34 -15.35
C TYR A 17 6.77 22.33 -14.20
N GLU A 18 5.54 21.95 -13.80
CA GLU A 18 5.29 21.02 -12.72
C GLU A 18 4.93 19.64 -13.28
N PHE A 19 5.61 18.60 -12.77
CA PHE A 19 5.31 17.21 -13.10
C PHE A 19 4.96 16.46 -11.84
N ARG A 20 3.84 15.74 -11.86
CA ARG A 20 3.37 14.93 -10.73
C ARG A 20 3.41 13.45 -11.06
N GLY A 21 3.83 12.64 -10.12
CA GLY A 21 3.85 11.20 -10.26
C GLY A 21 3.60 10.51 -8.92
N ARG A 22 3.10 9.29 -8.98
CA ARG A 22 2.98 8.45 -7.79
C ARG A 22 4.29 7.73 -7.56
N ILE A 23 4.79 7.75 -6.31
CA ILE A 23 6.06 7.14 -5.95
C ILE A 23 6.05 5.61 -6.17
N GLU A 24 4.89 4.98 -6.05
CA GLU A 24 4.70 3.54 -6.31
C GLU A 24 5.01 3.15 -7.75
N ASN A 25 4.88 4.08 -8.68
CA ASN A 25 5.27 3.89 -10.08
C ASN A 25 6.79 3.95 -10.31
N HIS A 26 7.54 4.36 -9.29
CA HIS A 26 8.98 4.54 -9.32
C HIS A 26 9.64 3.83 -8.13
N PRO A 27 9.56 2.48 -8.06
CA PRO A 27 10.13 1.74 -6.94
C PRO A 27 11.60 2.04 -6.80
N LEU A 28 12.03 2.29 -5.57
CA LEU A 28 13.43 2.48 -5.26
C LEU A 28 14.20 1.19 -5.56
N PRO A 29 15.40 1.28 -6.14
CA PRO A 29 16.23 0.11 -6.32
C PRO A 29 16.57 -0.50 -4.95
N VAL A 30 16.50 -1.83 -4.88
CA VAL A 30 16.88 -2.58 -3.68
C VAL A 30 18.33 -2.28 -3.34
N ARG A 31 18.64 -2.07 -2.05
CA ARG A 31 20.01 -1.92 -1.56
C ARG A 31 20.83 -3.14 -1.97
N GLY A 32 21.83 -2.94 -2.80
CA GLY A 32 22.76 -3.97 -3.21
C GLY A 32 23.94 -3.37 -3.94
N GLN A 33 25.14 -3.82 -3.63
CA GLN A 33 26.39 -3.56 -4.36
C GLN A 33 26.76 -2.08 -4.54
N GLY A 34 26.82 -1.30 -3.45
CA GLY A 34 27.43 0.03 -3.43
C GLY A 34 26.66 1.13 -4.18
N LYS A 35 25.45 0.87 -4.65
CA LYS A 35 24.59 1.89 -5.25
C LYS A 35 23.67 2.46 -4.19
N PHE A 36 23.64 3.78 -4.07
CA PHE A 36 22.70 4.47 -3.20
C PHE A 36 21.28 4.29 -3.76
N PRO A 37 20.31 3.80 -2.97
CA PRO A 37 18.92 3.83 -3.38
C PRO A 37 18.50 5.29 -3.49
N GLY A 38 18.00 5.67 -4.65
CA GLY A 38 17.55 7.04 -4.86
C GLY A 38 16.71 7.16 -6.12
N LEU A 39 15.88 8.19 -6.15
CA LEU A 39 15.16 8.59 -7.34
C LEU A 39 16.10 9.46 -8.19
N VAL A 40 16.33 9.03 -9.43
CA VAL A 40 17.08 9.82 -10.40
C VAL A 40 16.10 10.42 -11.39
N VAL A 41 16.00 11.74 -11.39
CA VAL A 41 15.22 12.49 -12.37
C VAL A 41 16.15 12.87 -13.52
N ARG A 42 15.73 12.53 -14.73
CA ARG A 42 16.46 12.88 -15.95
C ARG A 42 15.57 13.71 -16.85
N ILE A 43 16.04 14.91 -17.15
CA ILE A 43 15.42 15.81 -18.15
C ILE A 43 16.13 15.58 -19.46
N ARG A 44 15.36 15.40 -20.54
CA ARG A 44 15.90 15.22 -21.90
C ARG A 44 15.20 16.16 -22.84
N ASN A 45 15.98 16.85 -23.66
CA ASN A 45 15.47 17.41 -24.90
C ASN A 45 15.17 16.24 -25.86
N ARG A 46 13.95 16.16 -26.34
CA ARG A 46 13.50 15.14 -27.31
C ARG A 46 13.36 15.70 -28.72
N TYR A 47 13.91 16.88 -28.95
CA TYR A 47 13.99 17.39 -30.31
C TYR A 47 14.81 16.38 -31.13
N ASP A 48 14.16 15.81 -32.12
CA ASP A 48 14.75 14.82 -33.00
C ASP A 48 14.74 15.43 -34.40
N ASP A 49 15.91 15.80 -34.90
CA ASP A 49 16.07 16.11 -36.28
C ASP A 49 16.17 14.79 -37.05
N TYR A 50 15.05 14.34 -37.62
CA TYR A 50 14.95 13.11 -38.38
C TYR A 50 15.87 13.08 -39.64
N SER A 51 16.59 14.18 -39.92
CA SER A 51 17.61 14.27 -40.99
C SER A 51 18.96 13.69 -40.56
N ALA A 52 19.20 13.52 -39.24
CA ALA A 52 20.47 13.05 -38.67
C ALA A 52 20.51 11.51 -38.60
N LYS A 53 21.56 10.88 -39.08
CA LYS A 53 21.77 9.44 -39.03
C LYS A 53 21.90 8.95 -37.56
N PRO A 54 21.30 7.79 -37.19
CA PRO A 54 21.06 7.39 -35.78
C PRO A 54 22.29 7.07 -34.94
N LYS A 55 23.51 7.28 -35.38
CA LYS A 55 24.72 6.75 -34.71
C LYS A 55 25.58 7.75 -33.95
N GLN A 56 25.27 9.03 -33.96
CA GLN A 56 25.99 10.00 -33.13
C GLN A 56 25.06 11.09 -32.63
N PRO A 57 24.74 11.14 -31.33
CA PRO A 57 24.15 12.32 -30.75
C PRO A 57 25.23 13.41 -30.68
N LYS A 58 25.41 14.15 -31.73
CA LYS A 58 26.16 15.40 -31.66
C LYS A 58 25.24 16.44 -31.01
N VAL A 59 25.47 16.64 -29.73
CA VAL A 59 24.66 17.49 -28.84
C VAL A 59 24.78 18.97 -29.21
N VAL A 60 25.62 19.34 -30.11
CA VAL A 60 25.84 20.76 -30.45
C VAL A 60 26.16 20.89 -31.94
N GLU A 61 25.18 20.77 -32.80
CA GLU A 61 25.28 21.37 -34.12
C GLU A 61 24.43 22.65 -34.18
N ALA A 62 25.01 23.71 -34.74
CA ALA A 62 24.40 25.02 -34.83
C ALA A 62 22.96 24.91 -35.39
N GLY A 63 21.95 25.30 -34.61
CA GLY A 63 20.55 25.35 -35.01
C GLY A 63 19.59 24.48 -34.23
N MET A 64 20.08 23.59 -33.34
CA MET A 64 19.16 22.85 -32.47
C MET A 64 18.64 23.72 -31.32
N PRO A 65 17.33 23.65 -30.99
CA PRO A 65 16.79 24.37 -29.85
C PRO A 65 17.40 23.80 -28.56
N LEU A 66 17.98 24.68 -27.76
CA LEU A 66 18.59 24.35 -26.47
C LEU A 66 17.57 24.61 -25.35
N ILE A 67 17.52 23.69 -24.39
CA ILE A 67 16.77 23.91 -23.16
C ILE A 67 17.75 24.38 -22.09
N HIS A 68 17.51 25.58 -21.59
CA HIS A 68 18.22 26.11 -20.43
C HIS A 68 17.44 25.81 -19.16
N ILE A 69 18.05 25.12 -18.21
CA ILE A 69 17.42 24.74 -16.93
C ILE A 69 18.07 25.56 -15.85
N GLU A 70 17.33 26.46 -15.23
CA GLU A 70 17.81 27.30 -14.12
C GLU A 70 17.84 26.53 -12.80
N SER A 71 16.77 25.78 -12.53
CA SER A 71 16.66 25.00 -11.30
C SER A 71 15.74 23.78 -11.48
N VAL A 72 15.92 22.79 -10.62
CA VAL A 72 15.03 21.65 -10.48
C VAL A 72 14.74 21.47 -9.00
N GLU A 73 13.47 21.53 -8.64
CA GLU A 73 13.02 21.27 -7.28
C GLU A 73 12.24 19.95 -7.23
N PHE A 74 12.51 19.14 -6.21
CA PHE A 74 11.79 17.89 -5.95
C PHE A 74 11.05 18.02 -4.64
N ILE A 75 9.72 17.98 -4.70
CA ILE A 75 8.84 18.05 -3.53
C ILE A 75 8.16 16.70 -3.35
N GLY A 76 8.42 16.06 -2.23
CA GLY A 76 7.81 14.77 -1.94
C GLY A 76 8.15 14.23 -0.56
N PRO A 77 7.33 13.34 -0.01
CA PRO A 77 6.00 12.95 -0.50
C PRO A 77 4.95 14.03 -0.27
N VAL A 78 4.05 14.22 -1.25
CA VAL A 78 2.95 15.18 -1.15
C VAL A 78 1.68 14.42 -0.79
N PHE A 79 1.09 14.75 0.35
CA PHE A 79 -0.18 14.21 0.81
C PHE A 79 -1.26 15.29 0.73
N THR A 80 -2.41 14.96 0.16
CA THR A 80 -3.58 15.86 0.16
C THR A 80 -4.15 16.07 1.56
N GLN A 81 -3.95 15.07 2.43
CA GLN A 81 -4.35 15.09 3.82
C GLN A 81 -3.38 14.28 4.67
N TRP A 82 -2.93 14.85 5.80
CA TRP A 82 -2.10 14.15 6.78
C TRP A 82 -2.76 14.22 8.18
N PRO A 83 -2.81 13.13 8.96
CA PRO A 83 -2.48 11.76 8.54
C PRO A 83 -3.37 11.24 7.41
N THR A 84 -2.85 10.33 6.58
CA THR A 84 -3.64 9.73 5.49
C THR A 84 -4.83 8.94 6.03
N GLN A 85 -5.84 8.71 5.18
CA GLN A 85 -6.99 7.89 5.56
C GLN A 85 -6.55 6.50 6.03
N ARG A 86 -5.64 5.84 5.29
CA ARG A 86 -5.13 4.50 5.65
C ARG A 86 -4.41 4.49 7.00
N TYR A 87 -3.66 5.54 7.32
CA TYR A 87 -3.05 5.68 8.64
C TYR A 87 -4.11 5.71 9.73
N ARG A 88 -5.18 6.52 9.55
CA ARG A 88 -6.28 6.65 10.52
C ARG A 88 -7.15 5.40 10.64
N GLU A 89 -7.22 4.59 9.60
CA GLU A 89 -7.92 3.29 9.64
C GLU A 89 -7.18 2.27 10.49
N ILE A 90 -5.85 2.33 10.51
CA ILE A 90 -5.01 1.45 11.36
C ILE A 90 -4.85 2.05 12.75
N LEU A 91 -4.31 3.26 12.81
CA LEU A 91 -4.08 4.00 14.06
C LEU A 91 -5.23 5.01 14.28
N PHE A 92 -6.38 4.48 14.69
CA PHE A 92 -7.57 5.27 14.90
C PHE A 92 -7.44 6.22 16.09
N GLN A 93 -8.24 7.29 16.10
CA GLN A 93 -8.27 8.24 17.20
C GLN A 93 -8.90 7.58 18.44
N SER A 94 -8.19 7.66 19.55
CA SER A 94 -8.64 7.16 20.85
C SER A 94 -7.91 7.92 21.95
N GLU A 95 -8.60 8.25 23.02
CA GLU A 95 -7.98 8.82 24.22
C GLU A 95 -7.00 7.85 24.88
N LEU A 96 -7.20 6.55 24.70
CA LEU A 96 -6.30 5.51 25.20
C LEU A 96 -4.89 5.64 24.64
N ARG A 97 -4.72 6.21 23.46
CA ARG A 97 -3.39 6.40 22.88
C ARG A 97 -2.44 7.14 23.80
N ASP A 98 -2.94 8.16 24.48
CA ASP A 98 -2.15 9.01 25.38
C ASP A 98 -2.24 8.55 26.84
N GLN A 99 -3.34 7.88 27.23
CA GLN A 99 -3.58 7.44 28.60
C GLN A 99 -2.98 6.05 28.90
N ASN A 100 -3.06 5.13 27.94
CA ASN A 100 -2.57 3.76 28.08
C ASN A 100 -2.18 3.21 26.69
N GLU A 101 -0.93 3.43 26.30
CA GLU A 101 -0.39 3.01 25.01
C GLU A 101 -0.62 1.51 24.75
N PHE A 102 -0.35 0.65 25.73
CA PHE A 102 -0.46 -0.79 25.53
C PHE A 102 -1.90 -1.26 25.30
N LEU A 103 -2.85 -0.72 26.04
CA LEU A 103 -4.26 -1.02 25.84
C LEU A 103 -4.74 -0.50 24.46
N TYR A 104 -4.26 0.67 24.06
CA TYR A 104 -4.53 1.18 22.71
C TYR A 104 -3.98 0.25 21.64
N ILE A 105 -2.73 -0.20 21.77
CA ILE A 105 -2.09 -1.11 20.82
C ILE A 105 -2.79 -2.47 20.80
N GLU A 106 -3.23 -3.00 21.93
CA GLU A 106 -4.03 -4.23 21.97
C GLU A 106 -5.25 -4.12 21.04
N GLN A 107 -5.99 -3.00 21.12
CA GLN A 107 -7.14 -2.75 20.25
C GLN A 107 -6.75 -2.60 18.77
N VAL A 108 -5.64 -1.92 18.49
CA VAL A 108 -5.11 -1.78 17.12
C VAL A 108 -4.75 -3.14 16.55
N LEU A 109 -4.05 -3.97 17.30
CA LEU A 109 -3.64 -5.31 16.88
C LEU A 109 -4.84 -6.22 16.68
N GLU A 110 -5.79 -6.26 17.60
CA GLU A 110 -7.01 -7.07 17.47
C GLU A 110 -7.77 -6.72 16.18
N ARG A 111 -8.00 -5.42 15.95
CA ARG A 111 -8.68 -4.94 14.75
C ARG A 111 -7.93 -5.26 13.47
N PHE A 112 -6.62 -5.06 13.46
CA PHE A 112 -5.79 -5.34 12.29
C PHE A 112 -5.71 -6.84 12.01
N MET A 113 -5.44 -7.65 13.02
CA MET A 113 -5.32 -9.11 12.90
C MET A 113 -6.64 -9.75 12.45
N LYS A 114 -7.80 -9.30 13.00
CA LYS A 114 -9.11 -9.77 12.55
C LYS A 114 -9.30 -9.60 11.04
N ARG A 115 -8.91 -8.43 10.53
CA ARG A 115 -8.95 -8.13 9.11
C ARG A 115 -7.90 -8.91 8.31
N ALA A 116 -6.66 -8.94 8.78
CA ALA A 116 -5.54 -9.61 8.12
C ALA A 116 -5.74 -11.13 8.02
N PHE A 117 -6.22 -11.76 9.09
CA PHE A 117 -6.49 -13.20 9.13
C PHE A 117 -7.86 -13.59 8.58
N ARG A 118 -8.69 -12.59 8.27
CA ARG A 118 -10.02 -12.82 7.68
C ARG A 118 -10.89 -13.73 8.54
N ARG A 119 -10.72 -13.66 9.87
CA ARG A 119 -11.45 -14.43 10.88
C ARG A 119 -11.37 -13.74 12.24
N PRO A 120 -12.26 -14.10 13.18
CA PRO A 120 -12.07 -13.71 14.57
C PRO A 120 -10.71 -14.17 15.09
N VAL A 121 -10.05 -13.33 15.87
CA VAL A 121 -8.76 -13.65 16.51
C VAL A 121 -8.97 -14.06 17.95
N LYS A 122 -8.13 -14.95 18.43
CA LYS A 122 -8.17 -15.39 19.83
C LYS A 122 -7.37 -14.38 20.69
N ARG A 123 -7.78 -14.19 21.92
CA ARG A 123 -7.04 -13.33 22.86
C ARG A 123 -5.56 -13.71 23.00
N ALA A 124 -5.26 -15.00 22.95
CA ALA A 124 -3.87 -15.47 23.02
C ALA A 124 -3.02 -15.02 21.82
N GLU A 125 -3.61 -14.97 20.61
CA GLU A 125 -2.94 -14.49 19.40
C GLU A 125 -2.65 -12.98 19.49
N VAL A 126 -3.59 -12.21 20.01
CA VAL A 126 -3.40 -10.77 20.23
C VAL A 126 -2.36 -10.53 21.31
N ALA A 127 -2.41 -11.28 22.41
CA ALA A 127 -1.45 -11.17 23.51
C ALA A 127 -0.01 -11.50 23.07
N GLU A 128 0.17 -12.47 22.17
CA GLU A 128 1.48 -12.79 21.59
C GLU A 128 2.06 -11.62 20.81
N MET A 129 1.25 -11.00 19.94
CA MET A 129 1.69 -9.84 19.17
C MET A 129 1.88 -8.59 20.04
N LEU A 130 1.09 -8.43 21.09
CA LEU A 130 1.29 -7.36 22.08
C LEU A 130 2.60 -7.56 22.84
N ALA A 131 2.92 -8.76 23.28
CA ALA A 131 4.20 -9.07 23.92
C ALA A 131 5.40 -8.82 23.00
N PHE A 132 5.25 -9.13 21.71
CA PHE A 132 6.26 -8.76 20.70
C PHE A 132 6.40 -7.24 20.61
N TYR A 133 5.30 -6.50 20.48
CA TYR A 133 5.32 -5.03 20.49
C TYR A 133 6.02 -4.47 21.73
N GLU A 134 5.66 -4.94 22.92
CA GLU A 134 6.27 -4.51 24.18
C GLU A 134 7.78 -4.74 24.20
N SER A 135 8.24 -5.86 23.65
CA SER A 135 9.66 -6.20 23.59
C SER A 135 10.49 -5.27 22.71
N ILE A 136 9.92 -4.82 21.60
CA ILE A 136 10.63 -3.95 20.64
C ILE A 136 10.38 -2.46 20.88
N ARG A 137 9.31 -2.09 21.57
CA ARG A 137 8.88 -0.69 21.75
C ARG A 137 10.01 0.25 22.24
N PRO A 138 10.88 -0.17 23.18
CA PRO A 138 11.97 0.69 23.67
C PRO A 138 13.04 1.00 22.61
N GLU A 139 13.13 0.24 21.52
CA GLU A 139 14.12 0.42 20.45
C GLU A 139 13.69 1.50 19.45
N PHE A 140 12.44 1.96 19.50
CA PHE A 140 11.88 2.90 18.54
C PHE A 140 11.56 4.26 19.18
N PRO A 141 11.81 5.37 18.45
CA PRO A 141 11.59 6.72 18.97
C PRO A 141 10.10 7.05 19.14
N ASN A 142 9.23 6.41 18.39
CA ASN A 142 7.78 6.65 18.43
C ASN A 142 6.99 5.35 18.29
N LEU A 143 5.73 5.43 18.65
CA LEU A 143 4.77 4.33 18.59
C LEU A 143 4.58 3.81 17.15
N GLU A 144 4.54 4.71 16.18
CA GLU A 144 4.26 4.37 14.79
C GLU A 144 5.29 3.42 14.18
N GLU A 145 6.56 3.63 14.50
CA GLU A 145 7.63 2.77 14.00
C GLU A 145 7.57 1.38 14.64
N ALA A 146 7.36 1.30 15.94
CA ALA A 146 7.19 0.02 16.65
C ALA A 146 5.96 -0.75 16.13
N VAL A 147 4.83 -0.06 15.94
CA VAL A 147 3.62 -0.66 15.35
C VAL A 147 3.90 -1.19 13.95
N LYS A 148 4.59 -0.43 13.11
CA LYS A 148 4.92 -0.85 11.74
C LYS A 148 5.67 -2.18 11.71
N GLU A 149 6.66 -2.37 12.58
CA GLU A 149 7.40 -3.62 12.68
C GLU A 149 6.50 -4.77 13.20
N THR A 150 5.63 -4.49 14.16
CA THR A 150 4.67 -5.47 14.68
C THR A 150 3.67 -5.90 13.59
N LEU A 151 3.16 -4.94 12.81
CA LEU A 151 2.29 -5.26 11.68
C LEU A 151 3.02 -6.06 10.58
N ALA A 152 4.32 -5.81 10.36
CA ALA A 152 5.13 -6.59 9.44
C ALA A 152 5.23 -8.06 9.90
N MET A 153 5.39 -8.33 11.21
CA MET A 153 5.36 -9.67 11.78
C MET A 153 4.02 -10.37 11.52
N ILE A 154 2.90 -9.67 11.69
CA ILE A 154 1.58 -10.22 11.38
C ILE A 154 1.48 -10.58 9.88
N MET A 155 1.98 -9.72 9.00
CA MET A 155 1.88 -9.93 7.54
C MET A 155 2.78 -11.05 6.99
N ILE A 156 3.79 -11.49 7.72
CA ILE A 156 4.59 -12.66 7.35
C ILE A 156 4.10 -13.97 8.00
N SER A 157 3.08 -13.91 8.84
CA SER A 157 2.53 -15.09 9.50
C SER A 157 1.78 -15.99 8.51
N PRO A 158 1.74 -17.31 8.75
CA PRO A 158 0.98 -18.24 7.92
C PRO A 158 -0.51 -17.90 7.82
N GLU A 159 -1.10 -17.35 8.88
CA GLU A 159 -2.51 -16.94 8.96
C GLU A 159 -2.85 -15.82 7.98
N PHE A 160 -1.89 -14.95 7.70
CA PHE A 160 -2.04 -13.91 6.70
C PHE A 160 -1.75 -14.43 5.29
N LEU A 161 -0.63 -15.16 5.12
CA LEU A 161 -0.11 -15.57 3.81
C LEU A 161 -0.96 -16.65 3.15
N TYR A 162 -1.60 -17.51 3.95
CA TYR A 162 -2.35 -18.63 3.42
C TYR A 162 -3.84 -18.54 3.78
N LEU A 163 -4.69 -19.03 2.88
CA LEU A 163 -6.09 -19.32 3.19
C LEU A 163 -6.13 -20.69 3.87
N THR A 164 -5.74 -20.72 5.16
CA THR A 164 -5.73 -21.96 5.93
C THR A 164 -7.15 -22.28 6.37
N GLU A 165 -7.70 -23.33 5.77
CA GLU A 165 -8.90 -23.97 6.34
C GLU A 165 -8.43 -25.02 7.35
N PRO A 166 -9.05 -25.06 8.55
CA PRO A 166 -8.82 -26.19 9.44
C PRO A 166 -9.06 -27.47 8.65
N LEU A 167 -8.18 -28.47 8.80
CA LEU A 167 -8.36 -29.81 8.19
C LEU A 167 -9.74 -30.33 8.59
N ALA A 168 -10.70 -29.96 7.79
CA ALA A 168 -12.08 -30.34 8.04
C ALA A 168 -12.30 -31.76 7.59
N ALA A 169 -13.05 -32.51 8.36
CA ALA A 169 -13.62 -33.75 7.89
C ALA A 169 -14.26 -33.51 6.51
N LYS A 170 -13.99 -34.40 5.55
CA LYS A 170 -14.54 -34.31 4.19
C LYS A 170 -16.05 -34.03 4.26
N GLY A 171 -16.48 -32.92 3.65
CA GLY A 171 -17.90 -32.56 3.60
C GLY A 171 -18.37 -31.48 4.60
N ARG A 172 -17.50 -30.86 5.39
CA ARG A 172 -17.87 -29.70 6.22
C ARG A 172 -18.24 -28.51 5.32
N LYS A 173 -19.35 -27.86 5.63
CA LYS A 173 -19.67 -26.55 5.03
C LYS A 173 -18.69 -25.49 5.51
N LEU A 174 -18.37 -24.54 4.64
CA LEU A 174 -17.62 -23.35 5.00
C LEU A 174 -18.40 -22.54 6.04
N ASN A 175 -17.68 -21.95 6.97
CA ASN A 175 -18.26 -20.89 7.79
C ASN A 175 -18.29 -19.56 7.00
N ASP A 176 -19.01 -18.56 7.51
CA ASP A 176 -19.24 -17.32 6.78
C ASP A 176 -17.94 -16.51 6.53
N TRP A 177 -16.94 -16.60 7.40
CA TRP A 177 -15.63 -15.99 7.20
C TRP A 177 -14.84 -16.67 6.08
N GLU A 178 -14.86 -17.99 6.05
CA GLU A 178 -14.23 -18.77 4.98
C GLU A 178 -14.95 -18.52 3.65
N LEU A 179 -16.28 -18.43 3.68
CA LEU A 179 -17.11 -18.14 2.51
C LEU A 179 -16.83 -16.73 1.97
N ALA A 180 -16.79 -15.71 2.84
CA ALA A 180 -16.45 -14.35 2.47
C ALA A 180 -15.06 -14.28 1.81
N SER A 181 -14.07 -14.94 2.41
CA SER A 181 -12.72 -14.97 1.87
C SER A 181 -12.66 -15.64 0.50
N ARG A 182 -13.26 -16.82 0.35
CA ARG A 182 -13.28 -17.52 -0.94
C ARG A 182 -13.98 -16.73 -2.03
N LEU A 183 -15.12 -16.16 -1.72
CA LEU A 183 -15.92 -15.37 -2.66
C LEU A 183 -15.14 -14.15 -3.14
N SER A 184 -14.54 -13.41 -2.22
CA SER A 184 -13.76 -12.21 -2.51
C SER A 184 -12.51 -12.50 -3.34
N TYR A 185 -11.72 -13.49 -2.99
CA TYR A 185 -10.55 -13.85 -3.77
C TYR A 185 -10.90 -14.44 -5.13
N PHE A 186 -12.03 -15.15 -5.24
CA PHE A 186 -12.47 -15.70 -6.52
C PHE A 186 -12.94 -14.62 -7.50
N LEU A 187 -13.75 -13.67 -7.03
CA LEU A 187 -14.32 -12.63 -7.90
C LEU A 187 -13.43 -11.40 -8.05
N TRP A 188 -12.79 -10.94 -6.97
CA TRP A 188 -12.04 -9.69 -6.95
C TRP A 188 -10.52 -9.85 -6.84
N SER A 189 -10.03 -11.07 -6.61
CA SER A 189 -8.60 -11.33 -6.35
C SER A 189 -8.01 -10.50 -5.20
N THR A 190 -8.85 -10.12 -4.24
CA THR A 190 -8.47 -9.32 -3.07
C THR A 190 -9.19 -9.81 -1.81
N MET A 191 -8.81 -9.26 -0.65
CA MET A 191 -9.47 -9.56 0.62
C MET A 191 -10.91 -9.05 0.64
N PRO A 192 -11.78 -9.63 1.49
CA PRO A 192 -13.15 -9.17 1.66
C PRO A 192 -13.22 -7.69 2.04
N ASP A 193 -14.24 -7.00 1.51
CA ASP A 193 -14.59 -5.66 1.93
C ASP A 193 -15.34 -5.66 3.28
N GLN A 194 -15.67 -4.48 3.78
CA GLN A 194 -16.33 -4.34 5.08
C GLN A 194 -17.70 -4.99 5.09
N GLU A 195 -18.47 -4.91 4.00
CA GLU A 195 -19.81 -5.50 3.91
C GLU A 195 -19.77 -7.02 4.00
N LEU A 196 -18.82 -7.67 3.30
CA LEU A 196 -18.61 -9.11 3.42
C LEU A 196 -18.16 -9.50 4.84
N PHE A 197 -17.31 -8.70 5.48
CA PHE A 197 -16.93 -8.94 6.86
C PHE A 197 -18.10 -8.80 7.83
N ASP A 198 -18.97 -7.82 7.64
CA ASP A 198 -20.15 -7.62 8.47
C ASP A 198 -21.12 -8.79 8.35
N HIS A 199 -21.34 -9.29 7.13
CA HIS A 199 -22.15 -10.50 6.92
C HIS A 199 -21.50 -11.74 7.55
N ALA A 200 -20.17 -11.88 7.48
CA ALA A 200 -19.46 -12.99 8.10
C ALA A 200 -19.55 -12.94 9.64
N GLU A 201 -19.41 -11.76 10.23
CA GLU A 201 -19.53 -11.54 11.68
C GLU A 201 -20.92 -11.85 12.19
N ASN A 202 -21.95 -11.39 11.47
CA ASN A 202 -23.36 -11.61 11.80
C ASN A 202 -23.85 -13.01 11.43
N ARG A 203 -23.00 -13.85 10.81
CA ARG A 203 -23.34 -15.21 10.36
C ARG A 203 -24.52 -15.25 9.41
N THR A 204 -24.61 -14.29 8.52
CA THR A 204 -25.73 -14.15 7.56
C THR A 204 -25.32 -14.49 6.12
N LEU A 205 -24.01 -14.58 5.82
CA LEU A 205 -23.53 -14.77 4.46
C LEU A 205 -23.92 -16.13 3.86
N SER A 206 -24.07 -17.15 4.68
CA SER A 206 -24.51 -18.49 4.25
C SER A 206 -26.01 -18.57 3.92
N ASN A 207 -26.82 -17.50 4.16
CA ASN A 207 -28.18 -17.39 3.67
C ASN A 207 -28.16 -17.24 2.13
N PRO A 208 -28.89 -18.07 1.36
CA PRO A 208 -28.87 -18.04 -0.10
C PRO A 208 -29.28 -16.70 -0.71
N GLU A 209 -30.24 -15.99 -0.12
CA GLU A 209 -30.69 -14.69 -0.62
C GLU A 209 -29.57 -13.62 -0.45
N ILE A 210 -28.95 -13.58 0.72
CA ILE A 210 -27.85 -12.67 1.01
C ILE A 210 -26.64 -13.01 0.14
N LEU A 211 -26.29 -14.29 0.02
CA LEU A 211 -25.17 -14.74 -0.80
C LEU A 211 -25.35 -14.32 -2.26
N ASN A 212 -26.54 -14.53 -2.83
CA ASN A 212 -26.81 -14.11 -4.20
C ASN A 212 -26.73 -12.59 -4.36
N SER A 213 -27.30 -11.82 -3.43
CA SER A 213 -27.20 -10.36 -3.45
C SER A 213 -25.76 -9.88 -3.39
N GLN A 214 -24.90 -10.52 -2.58
CA GLN A 214 -23.48 -10.18 -2.54
C GLN A 214 -22.74 -10.56 -3.82
N ILE A 215 -23.06 -11.69 -4.43
CA ILE A 215 -22.50 -12.09 -5.73
C ILE A 215 -22.88 -11.09 -6.81
N ASP A 216 -24.16 -10.69 -6.88
CA ASP A 216 -24.61 -9.71 -7.87
C ASP A 216 -23.88 -8.37 -7.70
N ARG A 217 -23.79 -7.85 -6.47
CA ARG A 217 -23.01 -6.65 -6.13
C ARG A 217 -21.54 -6.74 -6.54
N MET A 218 -20.94 -7.91 -6.44
CA MET A 218 -19.52 -8.13 -6.72
C MET A 218 -19.22 -8.29 -8.22
N LEU A 219 -20.25 -8.54 -9.04
CA LEU A 219 -20.12 -8.66 -10.50
C LEU A 219 -20.40 -7.36 -11.26
N GLU A 220 -21.00 -6.34 -10.60
CA GLU A 220 -21.19 -4.99 -11.13
C GLU A 220 -19.87 -4.17 -11.14
#